data_58b10c5aff2394c4614873cf0ee6bd1f
#
_entry.id   58b10c5aff2394c4614873cf0ee6bd1f
#
_cell.length_a   1.000
_cell.length_b   1.000
_cell.length_c   1.000
_cell.angle_alpha   90.00
_cell.angle_beta   90.00
_cell.angle_gamma   90.00
#
_symmetry.space_group_name_H-M   'P 1'
#
loop_
_entity.id
_entity.type
_entity.pdbx_description
1 polymer ?
#
loop_
_entity_poly.entity_id
_entity_poly.type
_entity_poly.pdbx_seq_one_letter_code
_entity_poly.pdbx_strand_id
1 'polypeptide(L)'
;PAGEFLTVTSHCGTHVDAPYHYFPTCEGKPSRTIDEMPLEWFFNDGVVLDFTDKPDGYMFEPEDLQEKLDAIGYTLKPFDIVLIRCDADKRIHDDDFVRIHVGASAKATHWLIDQGIKVMGTDGWGWDIPLHIQAADFRENPRPGIIWQAHYVGIEKEYCQIEKLANLDQLPPFGFKVACFPAKIEKASAGWTRAVAIINE
;
A
#
# COMPACT_ATOMS: atom_id res chain seq x y z
N PRO A 1 18.88 30.81 -11.99
CA PRO A 1 18.10 29.59 -11.91
C PRO A 1 18.54 28.77 -10.71
N ALA A 2 17.60 28.22 -9.94
CA ALA A 2 17.87 27.27 -8.88
C ALA A 2 17.69 25.84 -9.44
N GLY A 3 18.51 24.91 -8.95
CA GLY A 3 18.41 23.49 -9.33
C GLY A 3 19.13 22.65 -8.28
N GLU A 4 18.53 21.53 -7.92
CA GLU A 4 18.98 20.63 -6.87
C GLU A 4 19.35 19.27 -7.43
N PHE A 5 20.34 18.63 -6.81
CA PHE A 5 20.65 17.23 -7.02
C PHE A 5 20.08 16.40 -5.86
N LEU A 6 19.27 15.38 -6.16
CA LEU A 6 18.69 14.48 -5.18
C LEU A 6 19.35 13.10 -5.27
N THR A 7 19.82 12.57 -4.14
CA THR A 7 20.33 11.20 -4.03
C THR A 7 19.52 10.49 -2.95
N VAL A 8 18.48 9.80 -3.37
CA VAL A 8 17.53 9.08 -2.51
C VAL A 8 17.10 7.77 -3.17
N THR A 9 16.57 6.84 -2.38
CA THR A 9 15.97 5.62 -2.96
C THR A 9 14.62 5.94 -3.59
N SER A 10 14.17 5.17 -4.58
CA SER A 10 12.83 5.31 -5.16
C SER A 10 11.71 4.99 -4.16
N HIS A 11 12.02 4.34 -3.03
CA HIS A 11 11.12 4.01 -1.93
C HIS A 11 11.15 5.03 -0.78
N CYS A 12 11.72 6.21 -0.98
CA CYS A 12 11.77 7.29 0.01
C CYS A 12 10.49 8.13 -0.03
N GLY A 13 9.92 8.45 1.14
CA GLY A 13 8.68 9.24 1.23
C GLY A 13 7.48 8.52 0.60
N THR A 14 6.43 9.26 0.24
CA THR A 14 5.25 8.67 -0.41
C THR A 14 5.60 8.21 -1.83
N HIS A 15 5.42 6.93 -2.10
CA HIS A 15 5.76 6.30 -3.36
C HIS A 15 4.80 5.18 -3.72
N VAL A 16 4.86 4.74 -4.96
CA VAL A 16 4.15 3.57 -5.48
C VAL A 16 5.16 2.49 -5.77
N ASP A 17 4.94 1.29 -5.23
CA ASP A 17 5.70 0.10 -5.55
C ASP A 17 5.16 -0.59 -6.80
N ALA A 18 6.08 -0.94 -7.71
CA ALA A 18 5.78 -1.74 -8.89
C ALA A 18 5.91 -3.25 -8.59
N PRO A 19 5.28 -4.12 -9.38
CA PRO A 19 5.41 -5.57 -9.24
C PRO A 19 6.88 -6.06 -9.18
N TYR A 20 7.79 -5.39 -9.88
CA TYR A 20 9.22 -5.70 -9.85
C TYR A 20 9.85 -5.55 -8.46
N HIS A 21 9.27 -4.72 -7.58
CA HIS A 21 9.71 -4.60 -6.19
C HIS A 21 9.49 -5.89 -5.42
N TYR A 22 8.37 -6.56 -5.64
CA TYR A 22 7.99 -7.74 -4.87
C TYR A 22 8.77 -8.97 -5.27
N PHE A 23 8.95 -9.17 -6.57
CA PHE A 23 9.72 -10.30 -7.09
C PHE A 23 10.09 -10.07 -8.56
N PRO A 24 11.18 -10.68 -9.06
CA PRO A 24 11.59 -10.56 -10.47
C PRO A 24 10.55 -11.09 -11.47
N THR A 25 9.65 -11.97 -11.04
CA THR A 25 8.60 -12.55 -11.89
C THR A 25 7.25 -12.51 -11.20
N CYS A 26 6.21 -12.21 -11.98
CA CYS A 26 4.81 -12.29 -11.59
C CYS A 26 4.07 -13.18 -12.58
N GLU A 27 3.26 -14.14 -12.08
CA GLU A 27 2.55 -15.12 -12.94
C GLU A 27 3.48 -15.87 -13.92
N GLY A 28 4.73 -16.11 -13.53
CA GLY A 28 5.75 -16.77 -14.34
C GLY A 28 6.32 -15.91 -15.49
N LYS A 29 6.00 -14.63 -15.56
CA LYS A 29 6.53 -13.65 -16.53
C LYS A 29 7.43 -12.65 -15.81
N PRO A 30 8.35 -11.95 -16.50
CA PRO A 30 9.06 -10.83 -15.91
C PRO A 30 8.10 -9.80 -15.30
N SER A 31 8.35 -9.42 -14.05
CA SER A 31 7.54 -8.39 -13.38
C SER A 31 7.74 -7.04 -14.02
N ARG A 32 6.65 -6.28 -14.17
CA ARG A 32 6.70 -4.92 -14.71
C ARG A 32 7.38 -3.97 -13.73
N THR A 33 8.18 -3.07 -14.30
CA THR A 33 8.78 -1.93 -13.59
C THR A 33 7.83 -0.75 -13.55
N ILE A 34 8.14 0.27 -12.74
CA ILE A 34 7.21 1.38 -12.49
C ILE A 34 6.88 2.19 -13.76
N ASP A 35 7.80 2.28 -14.71
CA ASP A 35 7.63 2.98 -15.98
C ASP A 35 6.77 2.21 -17.00
N GLU A 36 6.50 0.94 -16.73
CA GLU A 36 5.65 0.06 -17.54
C GLU A 36 4.21 -0.04 -17.02
N MET A 37 3.91 0.58 -15.86
CA MET A 37 2.60 0.47 -15.23
C MET A 37 1.53 1.25 -15.98
N PRO A 38 0.30 0.67 -16.15
CA PRO A 38 -0.80 1.34 -16.84
C PRO A 38 -1.29 2.57 -16.07
N LEU A 39 -1.42 3.72 -16.74
CA LEU A 39 -1.85 4.95 -16.07
C LEU A 39 -3.28 4.90 -15.52
N GLU A 40 -4.16 4.10 -16.14
CA GLU A 40 -5.55 3.92 -15.69
C GLU A 40 -5.68 3.30 -14.30
N TRP A 41 -4.63 2.72 -13.75
CA TRP A 41 -4.63 2.20 -12.38
C TRP A 41 -4.54 3.31 -11.33
N PHE A 42 -3.96 4.47 -11.68
CA PHE A 42 -3.56 5.51 -10.72
C PHE A 42 -4.51 6.71 -10.66
N PHE A 43 -5.69 6.60 -11.27
CA PHE A 43 -6.72 7.64 -11.21
C PHE A 43 -8.12 7.03 -11.14
N ASN A 44 -8.60 6.70 -9.94
CA ASN A 44 -9.86 6.00 -9.73
C ASN A 44 -10.59 6.48 -8.47
N ASP A 45 -11.76 5.90 -8.18
CA ASP A 45 -12.51 6.15 -6.97
C ASP A 45 -11.69 5.68 -5.75
N GLY A 46 -11.64 6.50 -4.71
CA GLY A 46 -10.94 6.21 -3.47
C GLY A 46 -11.86 5.70 -2.38
N VAL A 47 -11.36 4.75 -1.59
CA VAL A 47 -12.03 4.20 -0.40
C VAL A 47 -11.03 4.20 0.76
N VAL A 48 -11.36 4.87 1.87
CA VAL A 48 -10.57 4.85 3.10
C VAL A 48 -11.19 3.87 4.08
N LEU A 49 -10.41 2.91 4.54
CA LEU A 49 -10.76 1.99 5.61
C LEU A 49 -9.98 2.35 6.88
N ASP A 50 -10.71 2.66 7.94
CA ASP A 50 -10.16 3.17 9.20
C ASP A 50 -9.80 2.01 10.15
N PHE A 51 -8.51 1.85 10.41
CA PHE A 51 -7.92 0.86 11.33
C PHE A 51 -7.27 1.52 12.55
N THR A 52 -7.62 2.77 12.87
CA THR A 52 -7.08 3.47 14.04
C THR A 52 -7.51 2.85 15.38
N ASP A 53 -8.53 1.99 15.36
CA ASP A 53 -8.98 1.17 16.50
C ASP A 53 -8.09 -0.05 16.77
N LYS A 54 -7.17 -0.38 15.87
CA LYS A 54 -6.27 -1.53 16.00
C LYS A 54 -4.89 -1.10 16.54
N PRO A 55 -4.23 -1.97 17.31
CA PRO A 55 -2.90 -1.65 17.82
C PRO A 55 -1.83 -1.69 16.73
N ASP A 56 -0.70 -1.02 16.98
CA ASP A 56 0.48 -1.11 16.14
C ASP A 56 0.89 -2.58 15.96
N GLY A 57 1.23 -2.95 14.72
CA GLY A 57 1.59 -4.32 14.36
C GLY A 57 0.41 -5.27 14.17
N TYR A 58 -0.83 -4.79 14.26
CA TYR A 58 -1.99 -5.60 13.94
C TYR A 58 -1.94 -6.04 12.47
N MET A 59 -2.10 -7.33 12.23
CA MET A 59 -2.19 -7.89 10.88
C MET A 59 -3.67 -8.08 10.53
N PHE A 60 -4.16 -7.27 9.59
CA PHE A 60 -5.55 -7.37 9.16
C PHE A 60 -5.76 -8.49 8.14
N GLU A 61 -6.89 -9.15 8.27
CA GLU A 61 -7.36 -10.26 7.45
C GLU A 61 -8.54 -9.83 6.54
N PRO A 62 -9.01 -10.66 5.59
CA PRO A 62 -10.14 -10.33 4.74
C PRO A 62 -11.42 -9.96 5.50
N GLU A 63 -11.64 -10.60 6.64
CA GLU A 63 -12.81 -10.37 7.49
C GLU A 63 -12.82 -8.97 8.08
N ASP A 64 -11.64 -8.44 8.47
CA ASP A 64 -11.50 -7.07 8.95
C ASP A 64 -11.84 -6.06 7.84
N LEU A 65 -11.36 -6.30 6.61
CA LEU A 65 -11.66 -5.45 5.46
C LEU A 65 -13.17 -5.44 5.16
N GLN A 66 -13.81 -6.61 5.18
CA GLN A 66 -15.26 -6.71 4.96
C GLN A 66 -16.03 -5.99 6.07
N GLU A 67 -15.64 -6.17 7.34
CA GLU A 67 -16.26 -5.45 8.47
C GLU A 67 -16.19 -3.93 8.29
N LYS A 68 -15.01 -3.40 7.91
CA LYS A 68 -14.85 -1.96 7.67
C LYS A 68 -15.67 -1.46 6.48
N LEU A 69 -15.77 -2.24 5.41
CA LEU A 69 -16.62 -1.92 4.25
C LEU A 69 -18.11 -1.91 4.62
N ASP A 70 -18.56 -2.91 5.38
CA ASP A 70 -19.95 -3.00 5.85
C ASP A 70 -20.30 -1.80 6.77
N ALA A 71 -19.37 -1.41 7.65
CA ALA A 71 -19.55 -0.29 8.55
C ALA A 71 -19.75 1.06 7.83
N ILE A 72 -19.12 1.25 6.67
CA ILE A 72 -19.30 2.45 5.84
C ILE A 72 -20.37 2.28 4.75
N GLY A 73 -20.97 1.09 4.60
CA GLY A 73 -21.99 0.80 3.59
C GLY A 73 -21.46 0.83 2.15
N TYR A 74 -20.23 0.36 1.93
CA TYR A 74 -19.59 0.39 0.62
C TYR A 74 -19.28 -1.02 0.08
N THR A 75 -19.46 -1.17 -1.21
CA THR A 75 -19.03 -2.39 -1.95
C THR A 75 -17.95 -2.03 -2.93
N LEU A 76 -16.81 -2.70 -2.84
CA LEU A 76 -15.67 -2.47 -3.74
C LEU A 76 -16.05 -2.71 -5.21
N LYS A 77 -15.50 -1.86 -6.07
CA LYS A 77 -15.60 -1.98 -7.51
C LYS A 77 -14.20 -2.22 -8.09
N PRO A 78 -14.10 -2.92 -9.23
CA PRO A 78 -12.80 -3.03 -9.92
C PRO A 78 -12.14 -1.66 -10.11
N PHE A 79 -10.84 -1.61 -9.87
CA PHE A 79 -9.98 -0.42 -9.91
C PHE A 79 -10.19 0.61 -8.80
N ASP A 80 -11.10 0.43 -7.84
CA ASP A 80 -11.09 1.29 -6.64
C ASP A 80 -9.68 1.31 -6.02
N ILE A 81 -9.26 2.47 -5.51
CA ILE A 81 -8.00 2.62 -4.79
C ILE A 81 -8.31 2.54 -3.30
N VAL A 82 -7.91 1.44 -2.66
CA VAL A 82 -8.21 1.17 -1.25
C VAL A 82 -7.08 1.69 -0.38
N LEU A 83 -7.40 2.57 0.56
CA LEU A 83 -6.45 3.26 1.44
C LEU A 83 -6.69 2.85 2.89
N ILE A 84 -5.68 2.29 3.52
CA ILE A 84 -5.70 1.87 4.94
C ILE A 84 -5.17 3.01 5.79
N ARG A 85 -6.02 3.53 6.68
CA ARG A 85 -5.69 4.56 7.65
C ARG A 85 -5.37 3.92 9.00
N CYS A 86 -4.20 4.19 9.55
CA CYS A 86 -3.84 3.82 10.92
C CYS A 86 -3.22 4.97 11.73
N ASP A 87 -3.26 6.20 11.16
CA ASP A 87 -2.69 7.43 11.76
C ASP A 87 -1.17 7.36 12.00
N ALA A 88 -0.46 6.46 11.32
CA ALA A 88 0.99 6.39 11.40
C ALA A 88 1.66 7.67 10.86
N ASP A 89 1.03 8.36 9.90
CA ASP A 89 1.51 9.63 9.36
C ASP A 89 1.64 10.72 10.43
N LYS A 90 0.84 10.70 11.49
CA LYS A 90 0.91 11.64 12.62
C LYS A 90 2.19 11.48 13.42
N ARG A 91 2.85 10.34 13.29
CA ARG A 91 4.07 9.95 13.99
C ARG A 91 5.28 9.80 13.06
N ILE A 92 5.23 10.37 11.84
CA ILE A 92 6.29 10.23 10.81
C ILE A 92 7.67 10.74 11.26
N HIS A 93 7.72 11.61 12.27
CA HIS A 93 8.98 12.14 12.82
C HIS A 93 9.47 11.38 14.06
N ASP A 94 8.74 10.36 14.51
CA ASP A 94 9.15 9.53 15.63
C ASP A 94 10.22 8.54 15.18
N ASP A 95 11.20 8.26 16.03
CA ASP A 95 12.31 7.35 15.73
C ASP A 95 11.84 5.91 15.47
N ASP A 96 10.64 5.57 15.94
CA ASP A 96 10.02 4.25 15.78
C ASP A 96 8.96 4.18 14.66
N PHE A 97 8.84 5.19 13.80
CA PHE A 97 7.85 5.22 12.71
C PHE A 97 7.78 3.92 11.90
N VAL A 98 8.91 3.26 11.69
CA VAL A 98 8.98 1.96 10.99
C VAL A 98 8.30 0.79 11.75
N ARG A 99 7.80 1.03 12.96
CA ARG A 99 7.24 0.02 13.87
C ARG A 99 5.79 0.23 14.26
N ILE A 100 5.19 1.34 13.84
CA ILE A 100 3.92 1.85 14.38
C ILE A 100 2.79 1.88 13.35
N HIS A 101 2.58 0.79 12.65
CA HIS A 101 1.50 0.69 11.66
C HIS A 101 0.83 -0.69 11.72
N VAL A 102 -0.39 -0.77 11.22
CA VAL A 102 -1.04 -2.04 10.90
C VAL A 102 -0.51 -2.55 9.55
N GLY A 103 -0.70 -3.82 9.23
CA GLY A 103 -0.28 -4.36 7.94
C GLY A 103 -1.19 -5.46 7.44
N ALA A 104 -1.14 -5.72 6.14
CA ALA A 104 -1.93 -6.74 5.49
C ALA A 104 -1.35 -8.14 5.71
N SER A 105 -2.24 -9.12 5.85
CA SER A 105 -1.89 -10.52 5.59
C SER A 105 -1.80 -10.77 4.07
N ALA A 106 -1.14 -11.87 3.68
CA ALA A 106 -1.18 -12.33 2.29
C ALA A 106 -2.63 -12.57 1.81
N LYS A 107 -3.48 -13.13 2.68
CA LYS A 107 -4.88 -13.39 2.37
C LYS A 107 -5.67 -12.10 2.12
N ALA A 108 -5.48 -11.09 2.95
CA ALA A 108 -6.13 -9.79 2.79
C ALA A 108 -5.71 -9.13 1.46
N THR A 109 -4.42 -9.21 1.10
CA THR A 109 -3.90 -8.70 -0.16
C THR A 109 -4.51 -9.44 -1.36
N HIS A 110 -4.54 -10.78 -1.34
CA HIS A 110 -5.21 -11.58 -2.36
C HIS A 110 -6.70 -11.23 -2.48
N TRP A 111 -7.38 -11.10 -1.35
CA TRP A 111 -8.80 -10.79 -1.32
C TRP A 111 -9.11 -9.45 -2.01
N LEU A 112 -8.31 -8.40 -1.74
CA LEU A 112 -8.44 -7.12 -2.43
C LEU A 112 -8.23 -7.26 -3.94
N ILE A 113 -7.19 -7.98 -4.36
CA ILE A 113 -6.90 -8.19 -5.78
C ILE A 113 -8.03 -8.97 -6.47
N ASP A 114 -8.63 -9.96 -5.80
CA ASP A 114 -9.75 -10.75 -6.32
C ASP A 114 -11.04 -9.91 -6.44
N GLN A 115 -11.19 -8.81 -5.67
CA GLN A 115 -12.23 -7.78 -5.89
C GLN A 115 -11.93 -6.86 -7.09
N GLY A 116 -10.82 -7.04 -7.78
CA GLY A 116 -10.41 -6.22 -8.93
C GLY A 116 -9.57 -5.00 -8.55
N ILE A 117 -9.11 -4.91 -7.30
CA ILE A 117 -8.22 -3.83 -6.85
C ILE A 117 -6.83 -4.01 -7.46
N LYS A 118 -6.29 -2.92 -8.02
CA LYS A 118 -4.96 -2.87 -8.63
C LYS A 118 -4.00 -1.97 -7.86
N VAL A 119 -4.52 -1.01 -7.12
CA VAL A 119 -3.73 -0.10 -6.30
C VAL A 119 -4.34 -0.07 -4.91
N MET A 120 -3.52 -0.30 -3.91
CA MET A 120 -3.87 -0.21 -2.51
C MET A 120 -2.80 0.61 -1.77
N GLY A 121 -3.11 1.22 -0.65
CA GLY A 121 -2.14 2.06 0.03
C GLY A 121 -2.36 2.18 1.52
N THR A 122 -1.35 2.72 2.22
CA THR A 122 -1.38 2.94 3.67
C THR A 122 -0.64 4.22 4.04
N ASP A 123 -1.02 4.83 5.16
CA ASP A 123 -0.24 5.87 5.83
C ASP A 123 0.91 5.30 6.68
N GLY A 124 0.99 3.96 6.80
CA GLY A 124 2.07 3.24 7.43
C GLY A 124 3.39 3.28 6.65
N TRP A 125 4.44 2.78 7.31
CA TRP A 125 5.77 2.67 6.70
C TRP A 125 5.83 1.63 5.58
N GLY A 126 5.01 0.59 5.65
CA GLY A 126 4.95 -0.53 4.70
C GLY A 126 3.58 -1.19 4.66
N TRP A 127 3.35 -2.04 3.67
CA TRP A 127 2.08 -2.76 3.48
C TRP A 127 1.96 -4.00 4.37
N ASP A 128 3.05 -4.75 4.59
CA ASP A 128 3.11 -5.81 5.60
C ASP A 128 3.15 -5.23 7.01
N ILE A 129 2.89 -6.04 8.03
CA ILE A 129 3.12 -5.63 9.44
C ILE A 129 4.59 -5.28 9.66
N PRO A 130 4.93 -4.49 10.69
CA PRO A 130 6.30 -4.06 10.95
C PRO A 130 7.32 -5.22 10.96
N LEU A 131 8.44 -5.04 10.24
CA LEU A 131 9.44 -6.08 10.02
C LEU A 131 9.99 -6.70 11.31
N HIS A 132 10.09 -5.93 12.40
CA HIS A 132 10.59 -6.46 13.68
C HIS A 132 9.67 -7.56 14.26
N ILE A 133 8.33 -7.48 14.03
CA ILE A 133 7.35 -8.49 14.43
C ILE A 133 7.53 -9.74 13.57
N GLN A 134 7.60 -9.57 12.25
CA GLN A 134 7.85 -10.67 11.31
C GLN A 134 9.17 -11.40 11.65
N ALA A 135 10.22 -10.63 11.96
CA ALA A 135 11.52 -11.18 12.32
C ALA A 135 11.49 -11.92 13.69
N ALA A 136 10.69 -11.46 14.64
CA ALA A 136 10.50 -12.15 15.92
C ALA A 136 9.79 -13.49 15.70
N ASP A 137 8.68 -13.51 14.96
CA ASP A 137 7.95 -14.74 14.63
C ASP A 137 8.85 -15.72 13.83
N PHE A 138 9.64 -15.24 12.88
CA PHE A 138 10.57 -16.10 12.14
C PHE A 138 11.62 -16.75 13.05
N ARG A 139 12.11 -16.05 14.07
CA ARG A 139 13.08 -16.64 15.02
C ARG A 139 12.47 -17.74 15.88
N GLU A 140 11.19 -17.57 16.27
CA GLU A 140 10.47 -18.54 17.08
C GLU A 140 9.98 -19.73 16.25
N ASN A 141 9.49 -19.47 15.03
CA ASN A 141 8.89 -20.44 14.14
C ASN A 141 9.43 -20.29 12.71
N PRO A 142 10.67 -20.69 12.41
CA PRO A 142 11.25 -20.55 11.07
C PRO A 142 10.41 -21.29 10.03
N ARG A 143 9.83 -20.54 9.07
CA ARG A 143 9.08 -21.10 7.95
C ARG A 143 9.18 -20.16 6.73
N PRO A 144 9.15 -20.71 5.50
CA PRO A 144 9.11 -19.87 4.30
C PRO A 144 7.88 -18.96 4.27
N GLY A 145 8.02 -17.78 3.67
CA GLY A 145 6.90 -16.89 3.38
C GLY A 145 6.35 -16.10 4.58
N ILE A 146 7.03 -16.12 5.74
CA ILE A 146 6.60 -15.33 6.90
C ILE A 146 7.06 -13.88 6.82
N ILE A 147 8.22 -13.63 6.22
CA ILE A 147 8.74 -12.29 5.97
C ILE A 147 8.20 -11.80 4.64
N TRP A 148 7.64 -10.58 4.61
CA TRP A 148 7.09 -9.95 3.40
C TRP A 148 5.96 -10.74 2.74
N GLN A 149 5.08 -11.37 3.55
CA GLN A 149 4.04 -12.26 3.04
C GLN A 149 3.05 -11.55 2.11
N ALA A 150 2.69 -10.29 2.41
CA ALA A 150 1.78 -9.51 1.58
C ALA A 150 2.47 -9.02 0.30
N HIS A 151 3.73 -8.59 0.38
CA HIS A 151 4.52 -8.26 -0.82
C HIS A 151 4.65 -9.45 -1.76
N TYR A 152 4.91 -10.65 -1.24
CA TYR A 152 5.09 -11.85 -2.06
C TYR A 152 3.82 -12.37 -2.74
N VAL A 153 2.65 -11.83 -2.43
CA VAL A 153 1.45 -12.00 -3.27
C VAL A 153 1.73 -11.53 -4.70
N GLY A 154 2.59 -10.54 -4.88
CA GLY A 154 3.05 -10.04 -6.18
C GLY A 154 3.76 -11.08 -7.07
N ILE A 155 4.14 -12.25 -6.53
CA ILE A 155 4.64 -13.38 -7.33
C ILE A 155 3.49 -14.01 -8.13
N GLU A 156 2.29 -14.03 -7.56
CA GLU A 156 1.11 -14.72 -8.09
C GLU A 156 0.12 -13.78 -8.78
N LYS A 157 0.07 -12.51 -8.36
CA LYS A 157 -0.92 -11.52 -8.81
C LYS A 157 -0.29 -10.15 -8.95
N GLU A 158 -0.56 -9.48 -10.05
CA GLU A 158 0.00 -8.16 -10.31
C GLU A 158 -0.84 -7.05 -9.65
N TYR A 159 -0.19 -6.25 -8.82
CA TYR A 159 -0.76 -5.08 -8.14
C TYR A 159 0.32 -4.05 -7.81
N CYS A 160 -0.08 -2.87 -7.37
CA CYS A 160 0.78 -1.82 -6.83
C CYS A 160 0.33 -1.45 -5.43
N GLN A 161 1.29 -1.04 -4.58
CA GLN A 161 0.98 -0.48 -3.28
C GLN A 161 1.57 0.92 -3.13
N ILE A 162 0.88 1.77 -2.36
CA ILE A 162 1.33 3.11 -2.00
C ILE A 162 1.69 3.08 -0.52
N GLU A 163 2.90 3.49 -0.20
CA GLU A 163 3.36 3.57 1.18
C GLU A 163 3.54 5.01 1.63
N LYS A 164 3.43 5.24 2.93
CA LYS A 164 3.69 6.53 3.58
C LYS A 164 2.79 7.64 3.04
N LEU A 165 1.48 7.33 2.90
CA LEU A 165 0.45 8.35 2.67
C LEU A 165 0.30 9.24 3.92
N ALA A 166 -0.37 10.37 3.76
CA ALA A 166 -0.68 11.27 4.88
C ALA A 166 -2.07 11.89 4.72
N ASN A 167 -2.61 12.39 5.83
CA ASN A 167 -3.89 13.12 5.88
C ASN A 167 -5.12 12.29 5.44
N LEU A 168 -5.09 10.98 5.61
CA LEU A 168 -6.24 10.13 5.32
C LEU A 168 -7.44 10.43 6.25
N ASP A 169 -7.17 10.99 7.44
CA ASP A 169 -8.16 11.48 8.40
C ASP A 169 -9.02 12.63 7.89
N GLN A 170 -8.58 13.34 6.85
CA GLN A 170 -9.31 14.46 6.26
C GLN A 170 -10.28 14.03 5.15
N LEU A 171 -10.29 12.75 4.80
CA LEU A 171 -11.11 12.22 3.71
C LEU A 171 -12.41 11.61 4.24
N PRO A 172 -13.53 11.76 3.51
CA PRO A 172 -14.67 10.89 3.74
C PRO A 172 -14.29 9.43 3.42
N PRO A 173 -15.02 8.43 3.93
CA PRO A 173 -14.69 7.04 3.67
C PRO A 173 -14.73 6.65 2.18
N PHE A 174 -15.53 7.35 1.37
CA PHE A 174 -15.60 7.22 -0.10
C PHE A 174 -16.24 8.47 -0.72
N GLY A 175 -16.44 8.47 -2.06
CA GLY A 175 -17.07 9.59 -2.77
C GLY A 175 -16.07 10.64 -3.29
N PHE A 176 -14.80 10.27 -3.37
CA PHE A 176 -13.72 11.08 -3.94
C PHE A 176 -12.92 10.26 -4.95
N LYS A 177 -12.11 10.94 -5.75
CA LYS A 177 -11.13 10.26 -6.61
C LYS A 177 -9.72 10.43 -6.06
N VAL A 178 -8.89 9.41 -6.27
CA VAL A 178 -7.46 9.46 -5.97
C VAL A 178 -6.68 9.58 -7.28
N ALA A 179 -5.74 10.53 -7.32
CA ALA A 179 -4.71 10.62 -8.34
C ALA A 179 -3.36 10.36 -7.68
N CYS A 180 -2.69 9.27 -8.06
CA CYS A 180 -1.44 8.82 -7.43
C CYS A 180 -0.41 8.35 -8.48
N PHE A 181 -0.31 9.05 -9.61
CA PHE A 181 0.61 8.71 -10.68
C PHE A 181 2.06 8.68 -10.18
N PRO A 182 2.77 7.55 -10.31
CA PRO A 182 4.17 7.48 -9.94
C PRO A 182 5.06 8.22 -10.92
N ALA A 183 6.18 8.77 -10.44
CA ALA A 183 7.23 9.26 -11.31
C ALA A 183 7.75 8.12 -12.20
N LYS A 184 7.81 8.39 -13.51
CA LYS A 184 8.23 7.40 -14.52
C LYS A 184 9.75 7.26 -14.53
N ILE A 185 10.29 6.45 -13.62
CA ILE A 185 11.72 6.17 -13.51
C ILE A 185 12.01 4.87 -14.27
N GLU A 186 12.82 4.96 -15.32
CA GLU A 186 13.13 3.81 -16.18
C GLU A 186 13.67 2.61 -15.38
N LYS A 187 13.04 1.45 -15.56
CA LYS A 187 13.39 0.17 -14.93
C LYS A 187 13.45 0.18 -13.40
N ALA A 188 12.79 1.14 -12.76
CA ALA A 188 12.78 1.20 -11.30
C ALA A 188 11.70 0.32 -10.69
N SER A 189 11.94 -0.09 -9.45
CA SER A 189 11.04 -0.90 -8.64
C SER A 189 9.93 -0.07 -7.97
N ALA A 190 10.08 1.26 -7.94
CA ALA A 190 9.11 2.19 -7.38
C ALA A 190 9.25 3.58 -8.01
N GLY A 191 8.22 4.40 -7.82
CA GLY A 191 8.25 5.81 -8.21
C GLY A 191 7.57 6.69 -7.17
N TRP A 192 8.17 7.83 -6.86
CA TRP A 192 7.56 8.81 -5.96
C TRP A 192 6.24 9.30 -6.53
N THR A 193 5.28 9.52 -5.65
CA THR A 193 4.00 10.10 -6.03
C THR A 193 3.61 11.22 -5.06
N ARG A 194 3.01 12.27 -5.58
CA ARG A 194 2.20 13.19 -4.80
C ARG A 194 0.74 12.75 -4.92
N ALA A 195 0.35 11.79 -4.07
CA ALA A 195 -1.03 11.32 -4.03
C ALA A 195 -1.96 12.46 -3.59
N VAL A 196 -3.04 12.67 -4.32
CA VAL A 196 -4.04 13.69 -4.01
C VAL A 196 -5.46 13.09 -4.11
N ALA A 197 -6.32 13.50 -3.19
CA ALA A 197 -7.74 13.22 -3.27
C ALA A 197 -8.46 14.40 -3.92
N ILE A 198 -9.38 14.12 -4.84
CA ILE A 198 -10.24 15.11 -5.50
C ILE A 198 -11.64 14.91 -4.96
N ILE A 199 -12.06 15.83 -4.09
CA ILE A 199 -13.37 15.82 -3.45
C ILE A 199 -14.25 16.79 -4.22
N ASN A 200 -15.43 16.33 -4.66
CA ASN A 200 -16.43 17.20 -5.25
C ASN A 200 -17.20 17.90 -4.13
N GLU A 201 -17.31 19.21 -4.21
CA GLU A 201 -18.14 20.02 -3.31
C GLU A 201 -19.65 19.77 -3.52
#